data_f94ee6f1497d54620ad5f13a9bd7a33f
#
_entry.id   f94ee6f1497d54620ad5f13a9bd7a33f
#
_cell.length_a   1.000
_cell.length_b   1.000
_cell.length_c   1.000
_cell.angle_alpha   90.00
_cell.angle_beta   90.00
_cell.angle_gamma   90.00
#
_symmetry.space_group_name_H-M   'P 1'
#
loop_
_entity.id
_entity.type
_entity.pdbx_description
1 polymer ?
#
loop_
_entity_poly.entity_id
_entity_poly.type
_entity_poly.pdbx_seq_one_letter_code
_entity_poly.pdbx_strand_id
1 'polypeptide(L)'
;MSPDSTASTGAAGASIASWTDPGLFTVAPGVHRVPLPLPTDGLRAVNVYVLEDGDGLVLIDSGWALTESREALAAALAALGCGLGDVRHFLVTHVHRDHYTQAVELRRLFGSKVSLGAGEHPAIRAVLAKDARPFEPQLRQLRASGAEVVIERLRALGSAPRSRPPGWEEPDEWLAPGQEIELTTRTLRVVPTPGHTQGHVVFTDSGNGLLFAGDHVLPHITPSIGFEPVSASQPLGDYLESLRLVRALPDMRLLPAHGPDGGSAHKRVDELLAHHAGRLAQCADAVAAGAGTAYEVACALRWTRRGRQLAELDPFNQMLAVTETRIHLELLAAQGRLVTSTDGDVTVYAPPAGRVTGS
;
A
#
# COMPACT_ATOMS: atom_id res chain seq x y z
N MET A 1 -59.51 19.86 -31.81
CA MET A 1 -59.16 20.20 -30.42
C MET A 1 -58.07 19.21 -30.00
N SER A 2 -56.85 19.67 -30.05
CA SER A 2 -55.66 18.89 -29.68
C SER A 2 -55.43 18.98 -28.17
N PRO A 3 -54.91 17.95 -27.49
CA PRO A 3 -54.34 18.08 -26.18
C PRO A 3 -52.82 18.20 -26.26
N ASP A 4 -52.36 18.98 -25.33
CA ASP A 4 -50.98 19.36 -25.02
C ASP A 4 -50.04 18.16 -24.86
N SER A 5 -48.89 18.31 -25.47
CA SER A 5 -47.70 17.49 -25.24
C SER A 5 -46.85 18.19 -24.18
N THR A 6 -46.89 17.72 -22.93
CA THR A 6 -45.92 18.12 -21.89
C THR A 6 -44.67 17.26 -22.06
N ALA A 7 -43.65 17.88 -22.61
CA ALA A 7 -42.28 17.31 -22.63
C ALA A 7 -41.70 17.29 -21.21
N SER A 8 -41.57 16.07 -20.67
CA SER A 8 -40.79 15.80 -19.47
C SER A 8 -39.29 15.92 -19.82
N THR A 9 -38.65 16.99 -19.40
CA THR A 9 -37.20 17.13 -19.41
C THR A 9 -36.66 16.24 -18.32
N GLY A 10 -36.21 15.05 -18.71
CA GLY A 10 -35.44 14.16 -17.84
C GLY A 10 -34.11 14.85 -17.43
N ALA A 11 -33.99 15.14 -16.15
CA ALA A 11 -32.72 15.54 -15.57
C ALA A 11 -31.74 14.37 -15.76
N ALA A 12 -30.75 14.59 -16.62
CA ALA A 12 -29.62 13.69 -16.75
C ALA A 12 -28.93 13.59 -15.37
N GLY A 13 -29.09 12.44 -14.70
CA GLY A 13 -28.40 12.16 -13.46
C GLY A 13 -26.90 12.30 -13.69
N ALA A 14 -26.27 13.27 -13.02
CA ALA A 14 -24.83 13.39 -13.01
C ALA A 14 -24.23 12.05 -12.55
N SER A 15 -23.53 11.37 -13.44
CA SER A 15 -22.75 10.17 -13.10
C SER A 15 -21.80 10.55 -11.97
N ILE A 16 -21.91 9.86 -10.82
CA ILE A 16 -20.97 10.06 -9.73
C ILE A 16 -19.60 9.65 -10.28
N ALA A 17 -18.68 10.62 -10.35
CA ALA A 17 -17.33 10.41 -10.85
C ALA A 17 -16.66 9.26 -10.08
N SER A 18 -16.05 8.33 -10.82
CA SER A 18 -15.24 7.27 -10.20
C SER A 18 -13.98 7.89 -9.59
N TRP A 19 -13.51 7.33 -8.46
CA TRP A 19 -12.25 7.79 -7.88
C TRP A 19 -11.04 7.60 -8.83
N THR A 20 -11.19 6.77 -9.86
CA THR A 20 -10.17 6.51 -10.90
C THR A 20 -10.30 7.40 -12.13
N ASP A 21 -11.31 8.27 -12.18
CA ASP A 21 -11.48 9.15 -13.34
C ASP A 21 -10.31 10.15 -13.41
N PRO A 22 -9.74 10.39 -14.60
CA PRO A 22 -8.63 11.32 -14.74
C PRO A 22 -9.09 12.75 -14.45
N GLY A 23 -8.20 13.56 -13.88
CA GLY A 23 -8.47 14.95 -13.59
C GLY A 23 -7.85 15.43 -12.29
N LEU A 24 -8.17 16.67 -11.94
CA LEU A 24 -7.75 17.31 -10.69
C LEU A 24 -8.99 17.57 -9.83
N PHE A 25 -8.99 17.02 -8.62
CA PHE A 25 -10.13 17.10 -7.70
C PHE A 25 -9.72 17.80 -6.41
N THR A 26 -10.23 18.99 -6.16
CA THR A 26 -9.95 19.73 -4.92
C THR A 26 -10.57 19.00 -3.72
N VAL A 27 -9.73 18.59 -2.77
CA VAL A 27 -10.14 17.85 -1.56
C VAL A 27 -10.11 18.73 -0.31
N ALA A 28 -9.29 19.80 -0.31
CA ALA A 28 -9.25 20.83 0.72
C ALA A 28 -8.66 22.11 0.10
N PRO A 29 -8.73 23.27 0.76
CA PRO A 29 -8.09 24.49 0.25
C PRO A 29 -6.60 24.28 -0.05
N GLY A 30 -6.19 24.50 -1.29
CA GLY A 30 -4.82 24.29 -1.79
C GLY A 30 -4.34 22.84 -1.75
N VAL A 31 -5.26 21.86 -1.71
CA VAL A 31 -4.96 20.43 -1.79
C VAL A 31 -5.84 19.76 -2.82
N HIS A 32 -5.20 19.08 -3.77
CA HIS A 32 -5.89 18.45 -4.89
C HIS A 32 -5.46 17.00 -5.03
N ARG A 33 -6.40 16.12 -5.32
CA ARG A 33 -6.17 14.71 -5.62
C ARG A 33 -6.09 14.54 -7.14
N VAL A 34 -5.07 13.84 -7.60
CA VAL A 34 -4.86 13.47 -9.01
C VAL A 34 -4.74 11.95 -9.08
N PRO A 35 -5.75 11.24 -9.61
CA PRO A 35 -5.65 9.81 -9.87
C PRO A 35 -4.75 9.54 -11.08
N LEU A 36 -3.64 8.85 -10.88
CA LEU A 36 -2.74 8.44 -11.95
C LEU A 36 -2.98 6.97 -12.31
N PRO A 37 -3.02 6.61 -13.60
CA PRO A 37 -3.42 5.27 -14.04
C PRO A 37 -2.37 4.21 -13.71
N LEU A 38 -2.87 3.02 -13.34
CA LEU A 38 -2.11 1.78 -13.20
C LEU A 38 -2.69 0.74 -14.17
N PRO A 39 -2.35 0.79 -15.47
CA PRO A 39 -3.07 0.07 -16.53
C PRO A 39 -2.97 -1.46 -16.44
N THR A 40 -1.95 -1.98 -15.76
CA THR A 40 -1.70 -3.43 -15.63
C THR A 40 -1.88 -3.93 -14.19
N ASP A 41 -2.43 -3.09 -13.30
CA ASP A 41 -2.59 -3.39 -11.88
C ASP A 41 -4.06 -3.48 -11.49
N GLY A 42 -4.39 -4.41 -10.60
CA GLY A 42 -5.74 -4.55 -10.03
C GLY A 42 -6.20 -3.34 -9.21
N LEU A 43 -5.27 -2.51 -8.74
CA LEU A 43 -5.54 -1.25 -8.03
C LEU A 43 -6.08 -0.14 -8.97
N ARG A 44 -5.84 -0.23 -10.28
CA ARG A 44 -6.33 0.64 -11.35
C ARG A 44 -5.76 2.06 -11.37
N ALA A 45 -5.57 2.69 -10.23
CA ALA A 45 -4.99 4.03 -10.11
C ALA A 45 -4.31 4.21 -8.74
N VAL A 46 -3.39 5.18 -8.68
CA VAL A 46 -2.81 5.72 -7.45
C VAL A 46 -3.17 7.19 -7.33
N ASN A 47 -3.61 7.63 -6.17
CA ASN A 47 -3.86 9.04 -5.89
C ASN A 47 -2.55 9.72 -5.52
N VAL A 48 -2.18 10.72 -6.28
CA VAL A 48 -1.16 11.69 -5.92
C VAL A 48 -1.85 12.95 -5.40
N TYR A 49 -1.34 13.53 -4.32
CA TYR A 49 -1.91 14.76 -3.78
C TYR A 49 -1.00 15.94 -4.08
N VAL A 50 -1.55 16.94 -4.76
CA VAL A 50 -0.88 18.19 -5.14
C VAL A 50 -1.21 19.24 -4.08
N LEU A 51 -0.20 19.81 -3.46
CA LEU A 51 -0.29 20.88 -2.48
C LEU A 51 0.27 22.17 -3.11
N GLU A 52 -0.54 23.21 -3.14
CA GLU A 52 -0.10 24.55 -3.54
C GLU A 52 0.81 25.14 -2.45
N ASP A 53 2.02 25.59 -2.84
CA ASP A 53 3.02 26.11 -1.91
C ASP A 53 3.74 27.34 -2.50
N GLY A 54 3.21 28.50 -2.19
CA GLY A 54 3.71 29.77 -2.74
C GLY A 54 3.58 29.83 -4.25
N ASP A 55 4.70 29.91 -4.95
CA ASP A 55 4.80 29.95 -6.41
C ASP A 55 5.17 28.57 -7.01
N GLY A 56 5.05 27.49 -6.25
CA GLY A 56 5.34 26.12 -6.69
C GLY A 56 4.40 25.08 -6.09
N LEU A 57 4.72 23.82 -6.35
CA LEU A 57 3.91 22.68 -5.93
C LEU A 57 4.76 21.69 -5.12
N VAL A 58 4.14 21.13 -4.09
CA VAL A 58 4.63 19.96 -3.35
C VAL A 58 3.68 18.79 -3.57
N LEU A 59 4.19 17.63 -3.90
CA LEU A 59 3.38 16.45 -4.15
C LEU A 59 3.60 15.38 -3.07
N ILE A 60 2.49 14.80 -2.58
CA ILE A 60 2.54 13.57 -1.80
C ILE A 60 2.39 12.40 -2.77
N ASP A 61 3.40 11.53 -2.82
CA ASP A 61 3.62 10.50 -3.82
C ASP A 61 3.78 11.05 -5.25
N SER A 62 4.02 10.18 -6.23
CA SER A 62 4.36 10.64 -7.57
C SER A 62 3.71 9.85 -8.71
N GLY A 63 3.27 8.64 -8.46
CA GLY A 63 2.87 7.72 -9.51
C GLY A 63 4.00 6.81 -9.99
N TRP A 64 3.63 5.84 -10.85
CA TRP A 64 4.57 4.96 -11.52
C TRP A 64 5.17 5.67 -12.74
N ALA A 65 6.47 5.49 -12.98
CA ALA A 65 7.20 6.01 -14.14
C ALA A 65 6.70 5.41 -15.46
N LEU A 66 5.50 5.79 -15.86
CA LEU A 66 4.83 5.44 -17.11
C LEU A 66 4.51 6.73 -17.88
N THR A 67 4.50 6.62 -19.20
CA THR A 67 4.14 7.76 -20.07
C THR A 67 2.74 8.26 -19.77
N GLU A 68 1.77 7.35 -19.63
CA GLU A 68 0.38 7.64 -19.33
C GLU A 68 0.21 8.34 -17.98
N SER A 69 0.96 7.91 -16.97
CA SER A 69 0.95 8.53 -15.64
C SER A 69 1.51 9.95 -15.67
N ARG A 70 2.61 10.17 -16.39
CA ARG A 70 3.23 11.48 -16.55
C ARG A 70 2.32 12.45 -17.34
N GLU A 71 1.70 11.99 -18.41
CA GLU A 71 0.77 12.79 -19.22
C GLU A 71 -0.49 13.15 -18.41
N ALA A 72 -1.04 12.21 -17.62
CA ALA A 72 -2.17 12.48 -16.76
C ALA A 72 -1.84 13.52 -15.68
N LEU A 73 -0.65 13.42 -15.05
CA LEU A 73 -0.19 14.42 -14.09
C LEU A 73 -0.02 15.78 -14.74
N ALA A 74 0.63 15.86 -15.90
CA ALA A 74 0.83 17.13 -16.63
C ALA A 74 -0.51 17.79 -17.00
N ALA A 75 -1.48 17.01 -17.47
CA ALA A 75 -2.81 17.53 -17.80
C ALA A 75 -3.56 18.04 -16.55
N ALA A 76 -3.43 17.36 -15.41
CA ALA A 76 -4.02 17.78 -14.16
C ALA A 76 -3.40 19.10 -13.65
N LEU A 77 -2.06 19.21 -13.67
CA LEU A 77 -1.36 20.44 -13.25
C LEU A 77 -1.68 21.64 -14.15
N ALA A 78 -1.89 21.41 -15.46
CA ALA A 78 -2.30 22.46 -16.39
C ALA A 78 -3.64 23.11 -16.00
N ALA A 79 -4.55 22.39 -15.33
CA ALA A 79 -5.79 22.96 -14.80
C ALA A 79 -5.56 23.98 -13.66
N LEU A 80 -4.39 23.94 -13.00
CA LEU A 80 -3.93 24.95 -12.03
C LEU A 80 -3.09 26.05 -12.68
N GLY A 81 -2.91 26.02 -14.00
CA GLY A 81 -1.98 26.93 -14.70
C GLY A 81 -0.51 26.57 -14.48
N CYS A 82 -0.20 25.38 -13.98
CA CYS A 82 1.13 24.88 -13.65
C CYS A 82 1.57 23.76 -14.61
N GLY A 83 2.87 23.47 -14.61
CA GLY A 83 3.44 22.34 -15.33
C GLY A 83 4.27 21.43 -14.42
N LEU A 84 4.83 20.35 -14.98
CA LEU A 84 5.68 19.42 -14.24
C LEU A 84 6.94 20.10 -13.65
N GLY A 85 7.45 21.17 -14.30
CA GLY A 85 8.59 21.94 -13.82
C GLY A 85 8.30 22.80 -12.59
N ASP A 86 7.03 23.05 -12.25
CA ASP A 86 6.63 23.80 -11.07
C ASP A 86 6.57 22.92 -9.81
N VAL A 87 6.71 21.59 -9.98
CA VAL A 87 6.82 20.66 -8.84
C VAL A 87 8.22 20.76 -8.24
N ARG A 88 8.30 21.34 -7.06
CA ARG A 88 9.56 21.57 -6.35
C ARG A 88 9.98 20.39 -5.49
N HIS A 89 9.02 19.68 -4.92
CA HIS A 89 9.29 18.63 -3.94
C HIS A 89 8.29 17.48 -4.01
N PHE A 90 8.79 16.27 -4.01
CA PHE A 90 8.03 15.03 -3.81
C PHE A 90 8.27 14.50 -2.40
N LEU A 91 7.22 14.40 -1.61
CA LEU A 91 7.18 13.77 -0.29
C LEU A 91 6.58 12.38 -0.47
N VAL A 92 7.42 11.36 -0.54
CA VAL A 92 6.96 10.01 -0.87
C VAL A 92 6.68 9.21 0.39
N THR A 93 5.50 8.55 0.42
CA THR A 93 5.05 7.77 1.58
C THR A 93 5.86 6.50 1.76
N HIS A 94 6.21 5.82 0.67
CA HIS A 94 6.99 4.58 0.70
C HIS A 94 7.59 4.23 -0.67
N VAL A 95 8.40 3.16 -0.70
CA VAL A 95 9.29 2.83 -1.81
C VAL A 95 8.63 2.11 -2.99
N HIS A 96 7.35 1.74 -2.94
CA HIS A 96 6.75 1.03 -4.07
C HIS A 96 6.75 1.86 -5.36
N ARG A 97 6.81 1.14 -6.49
CA ARG A 97 7.05 1.74 -7.83
C ARG A 97 6.03 2.80 -8.23
N ASP A 98 4.79 2.62 -7.84
CA ASP A 98 3.66 3.50 -8.14
C ASP A 98 3.55 4.72 -7.21
N HIS A 99 4.43 4.82 -6.23
CA HIS A 99 4.59 5.99 -5.35
C HIS A 99 5.89 6.75 -5.62
N TYR A 100 6.96 6.03 -5.98
CA TYR A 100 8.31 6.57 -5.97
C TYR A 100 8.91 6.86 -7.35
N THR A 101 8.68 5.98 -8.33
CA THR A 101 9.53 5.96 -9.53
C THR A 101 9.35 7.16 -10.44
N GLN A 102 8.16 7.74 -10.52
CA GLN A 102 7.94 8.94 -11.33
C GLN A 102 8.60 10.19 -10.71
N ALA A 103 8.72 10.28 -9.38
CA ALA A 103 9.48 11.35 -8.72
C ALA A 103 10.93 11.37 -9.16
N VAL A 104 11.57 10.19 -9.25
CA VAL A 104 12.95 10.07 -9.73
C VAL A 104 13.09 10.54 -11.19
N GLU A 105 12.14 10.18 -12.06
CA GLU A 105 12.17 10.66 -13.45
C GLU A 105 11.98 12.17 -13.55
N LEU A 106 11.02 12.73 -12.82
CA LEU A 106 10.76 14.17 -12.83
C LEU A 106 11.91 14.97 -12.19
N ARG A 107 12.56 14.43 -11.16
CA ARG A 107 13.80 15.00 -10.64
C ARG A 107 14.89 15.13 -11.72
N ARG A 108 15.09 14.10 -12.51
CA ARG A 108 16.08 14.12 -13.61
C ARG A 108 15.76 15.17 -14.69
N LEU A 109 14.47 15.40 -14.93
CA LEU A 109 14.02 16.32 -15.98
C LEU A 109 13.96 17.77 -15.51
N PHE A 110 13.54 18.01 -14.28
CA PHE A 110 13.17 19.34 -13.78
C PHE A 110 13.91 19.77 -12.52
N GLY A 111 14.64 18.85 -11.83
CA GLY A 111 15.40 19.17 -10.63
C GLY A 111 14.57 19.21 -9.35
N SER A 112 13.37 18.63 -9.34
CA SER A 112 12.54 18.52 -8.15
C SER A 112 13.27 17.74 -7.05
N LYS A 113 13.10 18.13 -5.78
CA LYS A 113 13.61 17.37 -4.62
C LYS A 113 12.75 16.13 -4.38
N VAL A 114 13.34 15.02 -3.96
CA VAL A 114 12.64 13.78 -3.57
C VAL A 114 13.02 13.42 -2.15
N SER A 115 12.02 13.29 -1.27
CA SER A 115 12.20 12.86 0.12
C SER A 115 11.41 11.58 0.39
N LEU A 116 12.01 10.66 1.16
CA LEU A 116 11.46 9.34 1.46
C LEU A 116 11.75 8.97 2.92
N GLY A 117 10.88 8.19 3.57
CA GLY A 117 11.07 7.75 4.95
C GLY A 117 12.40 7.03 5.15
N ALA A 118 13.16 7.39 6.20
CA ALA A 118 14.49 6.83 6.46
C ALA A 118 14.50 5.29 6.60
N GLY A 119 13.38 4.69 7.02
CA GLY A 119 13.25 3.24 7.11
C GLY A 119 13.24 2.52 5.75
N GLU A 120 13.09 3.24 4.62
CA GLU A 120 13.15 2.66 3.26
C GLU A 120 14.58 2.44 2.76
N HIS A 121 15.59 2.92 3.47
CA HIS A 121 16.98 2.79 3.05
C HIS A 121 17.39 1.34 2.73
N PRO A 122 17.05 0.30 3.54
CA PRO A 122 17.36 -1.08 3.19
C PRO A 122 16.72 -1.55 1.89
N ALA A 123 15.45 -1.17 1.64
CA ALA A 123 14.71 -1.54 0.42
C ALA A 123 15.32 -0.88 -0.83
N ILE A 124 15.64 0.41 -0.78
CA ILE A 124 16.32 1.12 -1.86
C ILE A 124 17.67 0.47 -2.17
N ARG A 125 18.49 0.19 -1.15
CA ARG A 125 19.79 -0.47 -1.36
C ARG A 125 19.67 -1.85 -1.98
N ALA A 126 18.67 -2.63 -1.57
CA ALA A 126 18.42 -3.96 -2.13
C ALA A 126 18.02 -3.88 -3.62
N VAL A 127 17.17 -2.92 -3.99
CA VAL A 127 16.77 -2.69 -5.39
C VAL A 127 17.95 -2.17 -6.23
N LEU A 128 18.82 -1.35 -5.65
CA LEU A 128 19.99 -0.78 -6.32
C LEU A 128 21.18 -1.75 -6.44
N ALA A 129 21.17 -2.87 -5.73
CA ALA A 129 22.26 -3.83 -5.76
C ALA A 129 22.49 -4.38 -7.19
N LYS A 130 23.76 -4.59 -7.57
CA LYS A 130 24.16 -5.04 -8.92
C LYS A 130 23.62 -6.42 -9.29
N ASP A 131 23.42 -7.27 -8.27
CA ASP A 131 22.95 -8.65 -8.37
C ASP A 131 21.47 -8.79 -7.92
N ALA A 132 20.76 -7.67 -7.79
CA ALA A 132 19.36 -7.68 -7.42
C ALA A 132 18.54 -8.59 -8.34
N ARG A 133 17.84 -9.53 -7.73
CA ARG A 133 16.92 -10.44 -8.43
C ARG A 133 15.50 -10.11 -8.00
N PRO A 134 14.71 -9.48 -8.88
CA PRO A 134 13.31 -9.23 -8.60
C PRO A 134 12.59 -10.51 -8.19
N PHE A 135 11.74 -10.44 -7.17
CA PHE A 135 10.94 -11.53 -6.62
C PHE A 135 11.70 -12.71 -5.97
N GLU A 136 13.04 -12.74 -5.95
CA GLU A 136 13.75 -13.83 -5.27
C GLU A 136 13.46 -13.90 -3.75
N PRO A 137 13.33 -12.77 -3.03
CA PRO A 137 12.88 -12.80 -1.64
C PRO A 137 11.50 -13.46 -1.49
N GLN A 138 10.54 -13.10 -2.34
CA GLN A 138 9.19 -13.65 -2.32
C GLN A 138 9.17 -15.14 -2.67
N LEU A 139 9.98 -15.58 -3.63
CA LEU A 139 10.12 -17.00 -3.96
C LEU A 139 10.69 -17.81 -2.78
N ARG A 140 11.67 -17.26 -2.04
CA ARG A 140 12.17 -17.90 -0.81
C ARG A 140 11.07 -18.01 0.27
N GLN A 141 10.28 -16.96 0.43
CA GLN A 141 9.15 -16.97 1.37
C GLN A 141 8.11 -18.02 1.00
N LEU A 142 7.79 -18.15 -0.30
CA LEU A 142 6.87 -19.19 -0.78
C LEU A 142 7.40 -20.60 -0.54
N ARG A 143 8.72 -20.86 -0.76
CA ARG A 143 9.33 -22.16 -0.42
C ARG A 143 9.20 -22.46 1.05
N ALA A 144 9.58 -21.51 1.92
CA ALA A 144 9.45 -21.65 3.35
C ALA A 144 7.99 -21.82 3.82
N SER A 145 7.02 -21.44 2.99
CA SER A 145 5.59 -21.59 3.22
C SER A 145 5.01 -22.94 2.71
N GLY A 146 5.80 -23.77 2.04
CA GLY A 146 5.33 -25.01 1.40
C GLY A 146 4.53 -24.77 0.12
N ALA A 147 4.70 -23.60 -0.55
CA ALA A 147 3.90 -23.14 -1.68
C ALA A 147 4.58 -23.35 -3.04
N GLU A 148 5.26 -24.50 -3.28
CA GLU A 148 5.98 -24.78 -4.53
C GLU A 148 5.07 -24.72 -5.76
N VAL A 149 3.81 -25.15 -5.62
CA VAL A 149 2.81 -25.08 -6.69
C VAL A 149 2.54 -23.63 -7.14
N VAL A 150 2.60 -22.65 -6.23
CA VAL A 150 2.44 -21.23 -6.57
C VAL A 150 3.68 -20.73 -7.32
N ILE A 151 4.87 -21.17 -6.92
CA ILE A 151 6.13 -20.85 -7.59
C ILE A 151 6.12 -21.35 -9.04
N GLU A 152 5.67 -22.59 -9.26
CA GLU A 152 5.56 -23.17 -10.61
C GLU A 152 4.58 -22.36 -11.48
N ARG A 153 3.45 -21.96 -10.94
CA ARG A 153 2.47 -21.11 -11.65
C ARG A 153 3.03 -19.73 -11.98
N LEU A 154 3.75 -19.09 -11.05
CA LEU A 154 4.43 -17.82 -11.31
C LEU A 154 5.48 -17.94 -12.42
N ARG A 155 6.27 -19.00 -12.41
CA ARG A 155 7.27 -19.27 -13.47
C ARG A 155 6.62 -19.48 -14.84
N ALA A 156 5.44 -20.10 -14.89
CA ALA A 156 4.69 -20.32 -16.12
C ALA A 156 4.16 -19.01 -16.76
N LEU A 157 4.01 -17.94 -16.00
CA LEU A 157 3.64 -16.60 -16.51
C LEU A 157 4.79 -15.90 -17.26
N GLY A 158 6.00 -16.45 -17.21
CA GLY A 158 7.20 -15.89 -17.82
C GLY A 158 8.20 -15.37 -16.79
N SER A 159 9.44 -15.28 -17.21
CA SER A 159 10.53 -14.83 -16.33
C SER A 159 10.35 -13.34 -15.98
N ALA A 160 10.50 -13.00 -14.71
CA ALA A 160 10.63 -11.61 -14.26
C ALA A 160 11.76 -10.91 -15.07
N PRO A 161 11.63 -9.60 -15.32
CA PRO A 161 12.67 -8.85 -16.02
C PRO A 161 14.03 -9.07 -15.36
N ARG A 162 15.04 -9.43 -16.16
CA ARG A 162 16.43 -9.67 -15.68
C ARG A 162 17.18 -8.38 -15.40
N SER A 163 16.65 -7.26 -15.86
CA SER A 163 17.22 -5.93 -15.66
C SER A 163 16.40 -5.14 -14.65
N ARG A 164 17.12 -4.34 -13.89
CA ARG A 164 16.51 -3.36 -12.99
C ARG A 164 15.55 -2.46 -13.79
N PRO A 165 14.28 -2.29 -13.36
CA PRO A 165 13.38 -1.33 -13.97
C PRO A 165 13.95 0.09 -13.85
N PRO A 166 13.71 0.97 -14.82
CA PRO A 166 14.08 2.39 -14.71
C PRO A 166 13.34 3.07 -13.54
N GLY A 167 13.85 4.21 -13.08
CA GLY A 167 13.17 5.03 -12.07
C GLY A 167 13.59 4.73 -10.62
N TRP A 168 14.69 4.01 -10.39
CA TRP A 168 15.20 3.76 -9.04
C TRP A 168 16.53 4.47 -8.80
N GLU A 169 16.56 5.38 -7.85
CA GLU A 169 17.74 6.06 -7.32
C GLU A 169 17.54 6.30 -5.82
N GLU A 170 18.58 6.74 -5.11
CA GLU A 170 18.39 7.23 -3.73
C GLU A 170 17.63 8.57 -3.73
N PRO A 171 16.82 8.86 -2.71
CA PRO A 171 16.21 10.17 -2.55
C PRO A 171 17.27 11.24 -2.23
N ASP A 172 16.88 12.51 -2.34
CA ASP A 172 17.73 13.63 -1.94
C ASP A 172 17.75 13.81 -0.41
N GLU A 173 16.69 13.35 0.26
CA GLU A 173 16.53 13.46 1.71
C GLU A 173 15.84 12.25 2.30
N TRP A 174 16.36 11.79 3.41
CA TRP A 174 15.72 10.77 4.26
C TRP A 174 14.94 11.43 5.37
N LEU A 175 13.60 11.27 5.36
CA LEU A 175 12.69 11.85 6.34
C LEU A 175 12.82 11.15 7.69
N ALA A 176 13.03 11.94 8.74
CA ALA A 176 13.14 11.44 10.11
C ALA A 176 11.76 11.33 10.78
N PRO A 177 11.58 10.40 11.75
CA PRO A 177 10.39 10.34 12.59
C PRO A 177 10.08 11.68 13.28
N GLY A 178 8.84 12.15 13.14
CA GLY A 178 8.38 13.39 13.74
C GLY A 178 8.89 14.68 13.10
N GLN A 179 9.64 14.59 11.99
CA GLN A 179 10.08 15.74 11.22
C GLN A 179 8.87 16.57 10.79
N GLU A 180 8.99 17.89 10.92
CA GLU A 180 8.03 18.84 10.43
C GLU A 180 8.51 19.43 9.09
N ILE A 181 7.60 19.53 8.14
CA ILE A 181 7.85 20.08 6.80
C ILE A 181 6.98 21.32 6.68
N GLU A 182 7.65 22.48 6.80
CA GLU A 182 7.00 23.76 6.71
C GLU A 182 6.72 24.10 5.25
N LEU A 183 5.45 24.30 4.91
CA LEU A 183 4.98 24.87 3.66
C LEU A 183 4.39 26.26 3.90
N THR A 184 4.19 27.02 2.86
CA THR A 184 3.70 28.42 2.97
C THR A 184 2.38 28.53 3.72
N THR A 185 1.48 27.57 3.57
CA THR A 185 0.12 27.60 4.12
C THR A 185 -0.16 26.52 5.15
N ARG A 186 0.74 25.59 5.40
CA ARG A 186 0.56 24.44 6.28
C ARG A 186 1.87 23.83 6.75
N THR A 187 1.81 23.10 7.81
CA THR A 187 2.90 22.26 8.30
C THR A 187 2.48 20.80 8.19
N LEU A 188 3.29 19.98 7.55
CA LEU A 188 3.11 18.54 7.51
C LEU A 188 4.04 17.86 8.50
N ARG A 189 3.53 16.92 9.28
CA ARG A 189 4.35 16.11 10.17
C ARG A 189 4.53 14.71 9.63
N VAL A 190 5.76 14.24 9.61
CA VAL A 190 6.13 12.86 9.22
C VAL A 190 5.84 11.92 10.38
N VAL A 191 4.95 10.95 10.17
CA VAL A 191 4.62 9.91 11.14
C VAL A 191 5.00 8.55 10.57
N PRO A 192 6.02 7.85 11.11
CA PRO A 192 6.38 6.51 10.67
C PRO A 192 5.25 5.52 10.93
N THR A 193 4.93 4.73 9.92
CA THR A 193 3.91 3.69 9.97
C THR A 193 4.41 2.40 9.30
N PRO A 194 5.48 1.77 9.86
CA PRO A 194 6.02 0.55 9.31
C PRO A 194 4.99 -0.58 9.28
N GLY A 195 5.18 -1.52 8.36
CA GLY A 195 4.36 -2.71 8.20
C GLY A 195 4.06 -3.05 6.76
N HIS A 196 3.42 -2.16 5.99
CA HIS A 196 3.28 -2.31 4.54
C HIS A 196 4.66 -2.36 3.88
N THR A 197 5.50 -1.38 4.18
CA THR A 197 6.95 -1.42 4.05
C THR A 197 7.60 -1.00 5.36
N GLN A 198 8.91 -1.27 5.54
CA GLN A 198 9.63 -0.92 6.76
C GLN A 198 9.77 0.59 6.97
N GLY A 199 9.81 1.35 5.89
CA GLY A 199 10.01 2.80 5.93
C GLY A 199 8.78 3.61 5.61
N HIS A 200 7.59 2.98 5.52
CA HIS A 200 6.36 3.69 5.25
C HIS A 200 6.14 4.83 6.23
N VAL A 201 5.76 5.99 5.71
CA VAL A 201 5.34 7.14 6.50
C VAL A 201 3.99 7.66 6.03
N VAL A 202 3.22 8.20 6.95
CA VAL A 202 2.07 9.04 6.63
C VAL A 202 2.41 10.49 6.92
N PHE A 203 1.75 11.43 6.24
CA PHE A 203 1.88 12.85 6.53
C PHE A 203 0.59 13.36 7.15
N THR A 204 0.70 14.05 8.29
CA THR A 204 -0.45 14.66 8.95
C THR A 204 -0.41 16.18 8.78
N ASP A 205 -1.52 16.76 8.35
CA ASP A 205 -1.81 18.19 8.40
C ASP A 205 -2.84 18.42 9.51
N SER A 206 -2.36 18.55 10.74
CA SER A 206 -3.23 18.69 11.91
C SER A 206 -4.01 19.98 11.90
N GLY A 207 -3.48 21.04 11.27
CA GLY A 207 -4.16 22.33 11.15
C GLY A 207 -5.44 22.28 10.31
N ASN A 208 -5.46 21.41 9.30
CA ASN A 208 -6.57 21.20 8.38
C ASN A 208 -7.29 19.85 8.58
N GLY A 209 -6.87 19.05 9.54
CA GLY A 209 -7.46 17.75 9.85
C GLY A 209 -7.33 16.73 8.70
N LEU A 210 -6.18 16.67 8.02
CA LEU A 210 -5.94 15.78 6.88
C LEU A 210 -4.86 14.74 7.19
N LEU A 211 -5.12 13.49 6.79
CA LEU A 211 -4.16 12.39 6.85
C LEU A 211 -3.86 11.90 5.43
N PHE A 212 -2.67 12.16 4.93
CA PHE A 212 -2.14 11.56 3.71
C PHE A 212 -1.58 10.18 4.08
N ALA A 213 -2.38 9.17 3.83
CA ALA A 213 -2.21 7.86 4.44
C ALA A 213 -1.34 6.89 3.63
N GLY A 214 -0.94 7.25 2.40
CA GLY A 214 -0.26 6.30 1.51
C GLY A 214 -1.03 4.97 1.44
N ASP A 215 -0.32 3.87 1.58
CA ASP A 215 -0.88 2.52 1.63
C ASP A 215 -1.10 1.99 3.06
N HIS A 216 -0.88 2.83 4.08
CA HIS A 216 -1.11 2.40 5.46
C HIS A 216 -2.59 2.21 5.78
N VAL A 217 -3.46 3.15 5.37
CA VAL A 217 -4.91 3.10 5.62
C VAL A 217 -5.65 3.24 4.29
N LEU A 218 -6.14 2.12 3.74
CA LEU A 218 -6.88 2.08 2.49
C LEU A 218 -8.39 1.87 2.73
N PRO A 219 -9.28 2.59 2.03
CA PRO A 219 -10.71 2.64 2.39
C PRO A 219 -11.47 1.34 2.11
N HIS A 220 -11.05 0.55 1.12
CA HIS A 220 -11.83 -0.60 0.63
C HIS A 220 -11.10 -1.92 0.64
N ILE A 221 -9.78 -1.91 0.74
CA ILE A 221 -8.93 -3.10 0.77
C ILE A 221 -8.01 -3.05 1.99
N THR A 222 -7.38 -4.16 2.32
CA THR A 222 -6.22 -4.20 3.20
C THR A 222 -4.96 -4.04 2.35
N PRO A 223 -3.97 -3.26 2.77
CA PRO A 223 -2.68 -3.24 2.07
C PRO A 223 -2.01 -4.62 2.17
N SER A 224 -1.19 -4.96 1.19
CA SER A 224 -0.28 -6.10 1.31
C SER A 224 0.77 -5.81 2.37
N ILE A 225 1.04 -6.78 3.26
CA ILE A 225 2.03 -6.64 4.32
C ILE A 225 3.21 -7.59 4.04
N GLY A 226 4.44 -7.08 4.18
CA GLY A 226 5.65 -7.90 3.99
C GLY A 226 5.99 -8.21 2.53
N PHE A 227 5.40 -7.49 1.57
CA PHE A 227 5.73 -7.60 0.15
C PHE A 227 6.82 -6.57 -0.21
N GLU A 228 8.02 -6.79 0.30
CA GLU A 228 9.16 -5.91 0.08
C GLU A 228 10.47 -6.70 -0.13
N PRO A 229 11.52 -6.10 -0.73
CA PRO A 229 12.79 -6.79 -0.99
C PRO A 229 13.50 -7.26 0.26
N VAL A 230 13.34 -6.52 1.36
CA VAL A 230 13.91 -6.82 2.68
C VAL A 230 12.78 -6.82 3.68
N SER A 231 12.40 -7.99 4.16
CA SER A 231 11.30 -8.11 5.11
C SER A 231 11.73 -7.74 6.54
N ALA A 232 10.87 -7.01 7.25
CA ALA A 232 10.96 -6.86 8.70
C ALA A 232 10.79 -8.22 9.40
N SER A 233 11.20 -8.31 10.65
CA SER A 233 11.03 -9.55 11.45
C SER A 233 9.57 -9.82 11.83
N GLN A 234 8.77 -8.77 12.02
CA GLN A 234 7.35 -8.85 12.43
C GLN A 234 6.49 -7.81 11.69
N PRO A 235 6.39 -7.86 10.34
CA PRO A 235 5.77 -6.80 9.57
C PRO A 235 4.29 -6.60 9.92
N LEU A 236 3.55 -7.66 10.25
CA LEU A 236 2.16 -7.53 10.70
C LEU A 236 2.07 -6.93 12.11
N GLY A 237 2.99 -7.27 13.00
CA GLY A 237 3.09 -6.66 14.33
C GLY A 237 3.31 -5.15 14.22
N ASP A 238 4.29 -4.75 13.41
CA ASP A 238 4.62 -3.35 13.13
C ASP A 238 3.41 -2.60 12.54
N TYR A 239 2.71 -3.22 11.57
CA TYR A 239 1.51 -2.65 10.97
C TYR A 239 0.39 -2.41 11.98
N LEU A 240 0.12 -3.39 12.85
CA LEU A 240 -0.92 -3.25 13.87
C LEU A 240 -0.58 -2.18 14.93
N GLU A 241 0.70 -2.04 15.27
CA GLU A 241 1.18 -0.95 16.14
C GLU A 241 1.05 0.40 15.46
N SER A 242 1.39 0.50 14.18
CA SER A 242 1.22 1.70 13.36
C SER A 242 -0.25 2.12 13.23
N LEU A 243 -1.17 1.16 13.08
CA LEU A 243 -2.61 1.45 13.10
C LEU A 243 -3.04 2.03 14.45
N ARG A 244 -2.56 1.47 15.57
CA ARG A 244 -2.84 2.01 16.92
C ARG A 244 -2.24 3.39 17.11
N LEU A 245 -1.04 3.64 16.56
CA LEU A 245 -0.42 4.96 16.58
C LEU A 245 -1.30 5.99 15.85
N VAL A 246 -1.76 5.69 14.64
CA VAL A 246 -2.67 6.59 13.90
C VAL A 246 -3.99 6.78 14.65
N ARG A 247 -4.51 5.71 15.29
CA ARG A 247 -5.74 5.78 16.11
C ARG A 247 -5.59 6.68 17.34
N ALA A 248 -4.38 6.84 17.87
CA ALA A 248 -4.09 7.71 19.02
C ALA A 248 -3.93 9.19 18.64
N LEU A 249 -3.76 9.52 17.37
CA LEU A 249 -3.77 10.90 16.87
C LEU A 249 -5.22 11.43 16.85
N PRO A 250 -5.44 12.74 16.72
CA PRO A 250 -6.78 13.27 16.42
C PRO A 250 -7.38 12.60 15.17
N ASP A 251 -8.71 12.44 15.13
CA ASP A 251 -9.34 11.94 13.89
C ASP A 251 -9.18 12.95 12.76
N MET A 252 -8.85 12.45 11.60
CA MET A 252 -8.58 13.24 10.40
C MET A 252 -9.32 12.66 9.19
N ARG A 253 -9.58 13.51 8.21
CA ARG A 253 -10.07 13.09 6.91
C ARG A 253 -9.02 12.23 6.22
N LEU A 254 -9.43 11.03 5.78
CA LEU A 254 -8.56 10.07 5.13
C LEU A 254 -8.30 10.45 3.67
N LEU A 255 -7.04 10.62 3.32
CA LEU A 255 -6.53 10.82 1.96
C LEU A 255 -5.62 9.64 1.59
N PRO A 256 -6.19 8.54 1.05
CA PRO A 256 -5.47 7.30 0.78
C PRO A 256 -4.82 7.31 -0.60
N ALA A 257 -3.79 6.50 -0.80
CA ALA A 257 -3.18 6.35 -2.12
C ALA A 257 -4.05 5.53 -3.09
N HIS A 258 -4.86 4.60 -2.62
CA HIS A 258 -5.77 3.83 -3.47
C HIS A 258 -7.19 3.88 -2.93
N GLY A 259 -8.16 4.14 -3.83
CA GLY A 259 -9.57 4.27 -3.49
C GLY A 259 -10.05 5.71 -3.38
N PRO A 260 -11.33 5.92 -3.07
CA PRO A 260 -11.89 7.25 -2.87
C PRO A 260 -11.31 7.91 -1.62
N ASP A 261 -11.14 9.22 -1.67
CA ASP A 261 -10.76 10.04 -0.53
C ASP A 261 -11.97 10.35 0.37
N GLY A 262 -11.69 10.67 1.62
CA GLY A 262 -12.68 11.10 2.60
C GLY A 262 -13.00 10.07 3.67
N GLY A 263 -13.94 10.44 4.54
CA GLY A 263 -14.28 9.64 5.71
C GLY A 263 -13.29 9.81 6.88
N SER A 264 -13.59 9.14 7.98
CA SER A 264 -12.80 9.15 9.20
C SER A 264 -11.66 8.14 9.12
N ALA A 265 -10.44 8.60 9.37
CA ALA A 265 -9.27 7.73 9.49
C ALA A 265 -9.45 6.74 10.65
N HIS A 266 -9.97 7.21 11.80
CA HIS A 266 -10.21 6.36 12.97
C HIS A 266 -11.17 5.22 12.68
N LYS A 267 -12.30 5.52 12.03
CA LYS A 267 -13.28 4.48 11.67
C LYS A 267 -12.61 3.38 10.84
N ARG A 268 -11.80 3.79 9.83
CA ARG A 268 -11.16 2.81 8.96
C ARG A 268 -10.06 2.04 9.67
N VAL A 269 -9.29 2.67 10.54
CA VAL A 269 -8.31 1.99 11.39
C VAL A 269 -8.96 0.93 12.28
N ASP A 270 -10.09 1.25 12.93
CA ASP A 270 -10.81 0.29 13.76
C ASP A 270 -11.30 -0.93 12.94
N GLU A 271 -11.78 -0.70 11.69
CA GLU A 271 -12.16 -1.79 10.76
C GLU A 271 -10.96 -2.68 10.38
N LEU A 272 -9.78 -2.09 10.12
CA LEU A 272 -8.57 -2.83 9.78
C LEU A 272 -8.05 -3.65 10.96
N LEU A 273 -8.05 -3.09 12.18
CA LEU A 273 -7.68 -3.81 13.40
C LEU A 273 -8.61 -5.02 13.63
N ALA A 274 -9.92 -4.81 13.48
CA ALA A 274 -10.91 -5.90 13.61
C ALA A 274 -10.72 -6.99 12.53
N HIS A 275 -10.42 -6.59 11.28
CA HIS A 275 -10.14 -7.50 10.19
C HIS A 275 -8.95 -8.42 10.52
N HIS A 276 -7.81 -7.85 10.94
CA HIS A 276 -6.62 -8.64 11.25
C HIS A 276 -6.81 -9.50 12.51
N ALA A 277 -7.55 -9.04 13.50
CA ALA A 277 -7.92 -9.87 14.66
C ALA A 277 -8.72 -11.11 14.24
N GLY A 278 -9.71 -10.93 13.35
CA GLY A 278 -10.48 -12.04 12.77
C GLY A 278 -9.61 -12.98 11.92
N ARG A 279 -8.68 -12.43 11.12
CA ARG A 279 -7.78 -13.23 10.29
C ARG A 279 -6.81 -14.06 11.15
N LEU A 280 -6.26 -13.49 12.25
CA LEU A 280 -5.45 -14.23 13.21
C LEU A 280 -6.21 -15.40 13.86
N ALA A 281 -7.48 -15.19 14.21
CA ALA A 281 -8.31 -16.27 14.74
C ALA A 281 -8.52 -17.37 13.69
N GLN A 282 -8.90 -17.01 12.44
CA GLN A 282 -9.06 -17.98 11.36
C GLN A 282 -7.78 -18.79 11.07
N CYS A 283 -6.60 -18.15 11.11
CA CYS A 283 -5.32 -18.85 10.95
C CYS A 283 -5.08 -19.85 12.10
N ALA A 284 -5.33 -19.44 13.35
CA ALA A 284 -5.18 -20.32 14.49
C ALA A 284 -6.13 -21.53 14.42
N ASP A 285 -7.39 -21.31 14.03
CA ASP A 285 -8.40 -22.37 13.86
C ASP A 285 -7.99 -23.35 12.75
N ALA A 286 -7.46 -22.87 11.64
CA ALA A 286 -6.98 -23.73 10.54
C ALA A 286 -5.80 -24.60 10.99
N VAL A 287 -4.86 -24.05 11.78
CA VAL A 287 -3.75 -24.83 12.35
C VAL A 287 -4.28 -25.86 13.35
N ALA A 288 -5.23 -25.51 14.20
CA ALA A 288 -5.87 -26.45 15.12
C ALA A 288 -6.63 -27.56 14.39
N ALA A 289 -7.14 -27.31 13.19
CA ALA A 289 -7.78 -28.30 12.31
C ALA A 289 -6.78 -29.17 11.51
N GLY A 290 -5.46 -28.96 11.67
CA GLY A 290 -4.41 -29.80 11.10
C GLY A 290 -3.63 -29.20 9.92
N ALA A 291 -3.91 -27.95 9.49
CA ALA A 291 -3.10 -27.28 8.49
C ALA A 291 -1.76 -26.85 9.10
N GLY A 292 -0.65 -27.48 8.67
CA GLY A 292 0.67 -27.29 9.27
C GLY A 292 1.52 -26.20 8.61
N THR A 293 1.30 -25.87 7.36
CA THR A 293 2.09 -24.88 6.61
C THR A 293 1.29 -23.64 6.27
N ALA A 294 1.97 -22.53 5.97
CA ALA A 294 1.27 -21.30 5.57
C ALA A 294 0.46 -21.50 4.28
N TYR A 295 0.93 -22.36 3.36
CA TYR A 295 0.18 -22.70 2.14
C TYR A 295 -1.10 -23.50 2.46
N GLU A 296 -1.03 -24.52 3.33
CA GLU A 296 -2.21 -25.29 3.73
C GLU A 296 -3.24 -24.42 4.45
N VAL A 297 -2.78 -23.54 5.35
CA VAL A 297 -3.67 -22.55 6.00
C VAL A 297 -4.28 -21.62 4.95
N ALA A 298 -3.50 -21.09 4.00
CA ALA A 298 -4.03 -20.24 2.93
C ALA A 298 -5.08 -20.94 2.06
N CYS A 299 -4.94 -22.26 1.83
CA CYS A 299 -5.94 -23.09 1.14
C CYS A 299 -7.24 -23.25 1.96
N ALA A 300 -7.14 -23.31 3.28
CA ALA A 300 -8.30 -23.43 4.15
C ALA A 300 -9.09 -22.11 4.31
N LEU A 301 -8.45 -20.97 4.07
CA LEU A 301 -9.06 -19.65 4.22
C LEU A 301 -9.88 -19.23 2.99
N ARG A 302 -10.74 -18.23 3.20
CA ARG A 302 -11.47 -17.55 2.12
C ARG A 302 -10.84 -16.20 1.82
N TRP A 303 -10.75 -15.91 0.51
CA TRP A 303 -10.08 -14.73 -0.04
C TRP A 303 -11.07 -13.84 -0.77
N THR A 304 -10.76 -12.56 -0.80
CA THR A 304 -11.60 -11.51 -1.40
C THR A 304 -12.97 -11.37 -0.70
N ARG A 305 -13.67 -10.27 -0.96
CA ARG A 305 -15.06 -10.08 -0.46
C ARG A 305 -16.06 -11.08 -1.01
N ARG A 306 -15.69 -11.81 -2.09
CA ARG A 306 -16.54 -12.83 -2.73
C ARG A 306 -16.30 -14.23 -2.16
N GLY A 307 -15.45 -14.37 -1.16
CA GLY A 307 -15.16 -15.65 -0.50
C GLY A 307 -14.49 -16.69 -1.41
N ARG A 308 -13.63 -16.28 -2.34
CA ARG A 308 -12.94 -17.19 -3.25
C ARG A 308 -11.98 -18.12 -2.51
N GLN A 309 -11.76 -19.31 -3.06
CA GLN A 309 -10.70 -20.20 -2.64
C GLN A 309 -9.35 -19.73 -3.19
N LEU A 310 -8.24 -20.12 -2.56
CA LEU A 310 -6.88 -19.78 -3.03
C LEU A 310 -6.68 -20.18 -4.49
N ALA A 311 -7.12 -21.37 -4.88
CA ALA A 311 -6.94 -21.91 -6.23
C ALA A 311 -7.68 -21.10 -7.34
N GLU A 312 -8.68 -20.30 -6.97
CA GLU A 312 -9.45 -19.45 -7.89
C GLU A 312 -8.80 -18.08 -8.14
N LEU A 313 -7.74 -17.77 -7.39
CA LEU A 313 -6.96 -16.55 -7.57
C LEU A 313 -5.93 -16.75 -8.68
N ASP A 314 -5.55 -15.67 -9.37
CA ASP A 314 -4.39 -15.69 -10.25
C ASP A 314 -3.08 -15.90 -9.46
N PRO A 315 -1.99 -16.33 -10.10
CA PRO A 315 -0.77 -16.70 -9.40
C PRO A 315 -0.14 -15.60 -8.56
N PHE A 316 -0.25 -14.33 -8.98
CA PHE A 316 0.26 -13.20 -8.21
C PHE A 316 -0.55 -13.00 -6.92
N ASN A 317 -1.87 -13.03 -7.01
CA ASN A 317 -2.74 -12.94 -5.84
C ASN A 317 -2.65 -14.18 -4.95
N GLN A 318 -2.34 -15.38 -5.49
CA GLN A 318 -2.00 -16.54 -4.67
C GLN A 318 -0.74 -16.32 -3.84
N MET A 319 0.29 -15.74 -4.44
CA MET A 319 1.54 -15.39 -3.72
C MET A 319 1.24 -14.40 -2.58
N LEU A 320 0.49 -13.34 -2.84
CA LEU A 320 0.12 -12.37 -1.80
C LEU A 320 -0.66 -13.03 -0.67
N ALA A 321 -1.62 -13.90 -0.98
CA ALA A 321 -2.42 -14.62 0.00
C ALA A 321 -1.58 -15.55 0.90
N VAL A 322 -0.64 -16.29 0.32
CA VAL A 322 0.28 -17.16 1.09
C VAL A 322 1.21 -16.31 1.96
N THR A 323 1.75 -15.22 1.43
CA THR A 323 2.62 -14.31 2.19
C THR A 323 1.86 -13.66 3.36
N GLU A 324 0.63 -13.20 3.11
CA GLU A 324 -0.24 -12.66 4.17
C GLU A 324 -0.53 -13.70 5.25
N THR A 325 -0.83 -14.95 4.85
CA THR A 325 -1.04 -16.03 5.82
C THR A 325 0.20 -16.28 6.67
N ARG A 326 1.38 -16.35 6.04
CA ARG A 326 2.66 -16.57 6.73
C ARG A 326 2.90 -15.53 7.82
N ILE A 327 2.75 -14.24 7.53
CA ILE A 327 2.99 -13.19 8.53
C ILE A 327 1.98 -13.22 9.69
N HIS A 328 0.73 -13.69 9.46
CA HIS A 328 -0.24 -13.91 10.53
C HIS A 328 0.19 -15.08 11.43
N LEU A 329 0.67 -16.18 10.84
CA LEU A 329 1.18 -17.34 11.60
C LEU A 329 2.46 -17.00 12.37
N GLU A 330 3.37 -16.22 11.79
CA GLU A 330 4.58 -15.72 12.45
C GLU A 330 4.23 -14.83 13.66
N LEU A 331 3.24 -13.96 13.52
CA LEU A 331 2.77 -13.15 14.64
C LEU A 331 2.13 -14.01 15.74
N LEU A 332 1.33 -15.01 15.38
CA LEU A 332 0.77 -15.95 16.35
C LEU A 332 1.86 -16.75 17.09
N ALA A 333 2.92 -17.15 16.37
CA ALA A 333 4.06 -17.81 16.97
C ALA A 333 4.85 -16.88 17.92
N ALA A 334 5.10 -15.63 17.51
CA ALA A 334 5.72 -14.62 18.36
C ALA A 334 4.90 -14.32 19.64
N GLN A 335 3.58 -14.43 19.56
CA GLN A 335 2.67 -14.32 20.71
C GLN A 335 2.60 -15.58 21.57
N GLY A 336 3.32 -16.66 21.23
CA GLY A 336 3.26 -17.94 21.92
C GLY A 336 1.93 -18.71 21.74
N ARG A 337 1.11 -18.30 20.77
CA ARG A 337 -0.17 -18.95 20.43
C ARG A 337 0.01 -20.15 19.49
N LEU A 338 1.12 -20.20 18.78
CA LEU A 338 1.59 -21.32 17.97
C LEU A 338 3.03 -21.64 18.33
N VAL A 339 3.47 -22.86 18.03
CA VAL A 339 4.87 -23.28 18.03
C VAL A 339 5.30 -23.56 16.60
N THR A 340 6.59 -23.35 16.32
CA THR A 340 7.17 -23.58 15.01
C THR A 340 8.20 -24.69 15.04
N SER A 341 8.27 -25.44 13.95
CA SER A 341 9.35 -26.38 13.63
C SER A 341 9.68 -26.26 12.14
N THR A 342 10.68 -26.99 11.66
CA THR A 342 11.03 -27.04 10.24
C THR A 342 10.98 -28.46 9.73
N ASP A 343 10.44 -28.64 8.52
CA ASP A 343 10.55 -29.86 7.74
C ASP A 343 11.28 -29.52 6.44
N GLY A 344 12.58 -29.88 6.36
CA GLY A 344 13.47 -29.33 5.36
C GLY A 344 13.53 -27.79 5.42
N ASP A 345 13.21 -27.14 4.30
CA ASP A 345 13.15 -25.67 4.19
C ASP A 345 11.78 -25.08 4.55
N VAL A 346 10.80 -25.92 4.87
CA VAL A 346 9.42 -25.48 5.13
C VAL A 346 9.20 -25.25 6.63
N THR A 347 8.62 -24.10 6.97
CA THR A 347 8.18 -23.80 8.34
C THR A 347 6.84 -24.46 8.60
N VAL A 348 6.76 -25.24 9.68
CA VAL A 348 5.55 -25.93 10.15
C VAL A 348 5.08 -25.29 11.45
N TYR A 349 3.78 -25.06 11.55
CA TYR A 349 3.10 -24.45 12.69
C TYR A 349 2.20 -25.49 13.36
N ALA A 350 2.16 -25.49 14.69
CA ALA A 350 1.29 -26.33 15.48
C ALA A 350 0.75 -25.59 16.71
N PRO A 351 -0.38 -26.01 17.27
CA PRO A 351 -0.81 -25.51 18.56
C PRO A 351 0.27 -25.80 19.63
N PRO A 352 0.47 -24.93 20.61
CA PRO A 352 1.37 -25.22 21.71
C PRO A 352 0.89 -26.49 22.44
N ALA A 353 1.81 -27.35 22.83
CA ALA A 353 1.48 -28.53 23.64
C ALA A 353 0.66 -28.08 24.86
N GLY A 354 -0.54 -28.59 25.01
CA GLY A 354 -1.42 -28.22 26.11
C GLY A 354 -0.66 -28.32 27.42
N ARG A 355 -0.71 -27.27 28.25
CA ARG A 355 -0.35 -27.45 29.66
C ARG A 355 -1.28 -28.54 30.18
N VAL A 356 -0.74 -29.73 30.43
CA VAL A 356 -1.44 -30.73 31.21
C VAL A 356 -1.68 -30.05 32.56
N THR A 357 -2.88 -29.50 32.74
CA THR A 357 -3.36 -29.11 34.06
C THR A 357 -3.52 -30.42 34.81
N GLY A 358 -2.46 -30.78 35.56
CA GLY A 358 -2.53 -31.89 36.52
C GLY A 358 -3.72 -31.65 37.43
N SER A 359 -4.63 -32.59 37.38
CA SER A 359 -5.73 -32.76 38.32
C SER A 359 -5.22 -32.91 39.75
#